data_d77baca90bca8861c6bfdddc7d97a5ef
#
_entry.id   d77baca90bca8861c6bfdddc7d97a5ef
#
_cell.length_a   1.000
_cell.length_b   1.000
_cell.length_c   1.000
_cell.angle_alpha   90.00
_cell.angle_beta   90.00
_cell.angle_gamma   90.00
#
_symmetry.space_group_name_H-M   'P 1'
#
loop_
_entity.id
_entity.type
_entity.pdbx_description
1 polymer ?
#
loop_
_entity_poly.entity_id
_entity_poly.type
_entity_poly.pdbx_seq_one_letter_code
_entity_poly.pdbx_strand_id
1 'polypeptide(L)'
;MLLKNSNKIINNKKDILIVKIIYTYNKGEIMKKAIIKTEKGDITLELFPNEAPGTVANFEKLANKGFYDGLTFHRVIPDFVIQGGCPNGNGTGGPGYTIKCETEGNPHKHGTGALSMAHAGKDTGGSQFFITHSPQPHLDGVHTVFGQVIEGMDVVYKIRQGDVMNTITIIDE
;
A
#
# COMPACT_ATOMS: atom_id res chain seq x y z
N MET A 1 -43.31 -3.30 -18.08
CA MET A 1 -43.67 -4.46 -18.93
C MET A 1 -42.42 -4.97 -19.62
N LEU A 2 -42.07 -6.22 -19.36
CA LEU A 2 -41.15 -7.11 -20.05
C LEU A 2 -39.62 -6.95 -19.78
N LEU A 3 -39.18 -7.48 -18.64
CA LEU A 3 -37.92 -8.20 -18.54
C LEU A 3 -38.20 -9.63 -19.04
N LYS A 4 -37.79 -9.97 -20.25
CA LYS A 4 -37.77 -11.36 -20.71
C LYS A 4 -36.38 -11.94 -20.59
N ASN A 5 -36.29 -12.99 -19.77
CA ASN A 5 -35.24 -13.98 -19.63
C ASN A 5 -34.41 -14.23 -20.90
N SER A 6 -33.11 -14.14 -20.78
CA SER A 6 -32.17 -14.78 -21.70
C SER A 6 -31.20 -15.63 -20.88
N ASN A 7 -31.65 -16.81 -20.44
CA ASN A 7 -30.75 -17.91 -20.07
C ASN A 7 -30.09 -18.41 -21.35
N LYS A 8 -29.04 -17.72 -21.81
CA LYS A 8 -28.17 -18.22 -22.86
C LYS A 8 -27.08 -19.05 -22.20
N ILE A 9 -27.18 -20.36 -22.36
CA ILE A 9 -26.18 -21.33 -21.88
C ILE A 9 -24.84 -20.95 -22.55
N ILE A 10 -23.87 -20.53 -21.74
CA ILE A 10 -22.51 -20.16 -22.16
C ILE A 10 -21.76 -21.47 -22.39
N ASN A 11 -21.67 -21.93 -23.64
CA ASN A 11 -21.16 -23.27 -23.97
C ASN A 11 -19.85 -23.28 -24.78
N ASN A 12 -19.16 -22.12 -24.95
CA ASN A 12 -17.89 -22.17 -25.64
C ASN A 12 -16.83 -21.25 -24.98
N LYS A 13 -15.55 -21.59 -25.20
CA LYS A 13 -14.40 -20.84 -24.66
C LYS A 13 -14.38 -19.36 -25.03
N LYS A 14 -14.95 -18.98 -26.19
CA LYS A 14 -15.03 -17.58 -26.63
C LYS A 14 -16.06 -16.78 -25.80
N ASP A 15 -17.22 -17.38 -25.52
CA ASP A 15 -18.25 -16.70 -24.72
C ASP A 15 -17.80 -16.53 -23.27
N ILE A 16 -17.07 -17.51 -22.72
CA ILE A 16 -16.44 -17.42 -21.40
C ILE A 16 -15.37 -16.31 -21.37
N LEU A 17 -14.59 -16.18 -22.43
CA LEU A 17 -13.57 -15.14 -22.54
C LEU A 17 -14.21 -13.74 -22.65
N ILE A 18 -15.26 -13.60 -23.46
CA ILE A 18 -16.02 -12.35 -23.62
C ILE A 18 -16.67 -11.94 -22.29
N VAL A 19 -17.29 -12.89 -21.59
CA VAL A 19 -17.87 -12.61 -20.26
C VAL A 19 -16.80 -12.23 -19.25
N LYS A 20 -15.63 -12.88 -19.26
CA LYS A 20 -14.50 -12.47 -18.43
C LYS A 20 -14.00 -11.06 -18.78
N ILE A 21 -13.87 -10.75 -20.07
CA ILE A 21 -13.45 -9.42 -20.55
C ILE A 21 -14.49 -8.35 -20.14
N ILE A 22 -15.79 -8.63 -20.34
CA ILE A 22 -16.87 -7.72 -19.96
C ILE A 22 -16.95 -7.58 -18.43
N TYR A 23 -16.74 -8.67 -17.68
CA TYR A 23 -16.71 -8.62 -16.20
C TYR A 23 -15.49 -7.85 -15.68
N THR A 24 -14.35 -7.97 -16.34
CA THR A 24 -13.14 -7.18 -16.03
C THR A 24 -13.31 -5.71 -16.45
N TYR A 25 -14.01 -5.44 -17.55
CA TYR A 25 -14.27 -4.08 -18.04
C TYR A 25 -15.40 -3.36 -17.28
N ASN A 26 -16.38 -4.10 -16.74
CA ASN A 26 -17.47 -3.56 -15.92
C ASN A 26 -17.16 -3.55 -14.41
N LYS A 27 -16.11 -4.25 -13.97
CA LYS A 27 -15.48 -4.04 -12.69
C LYS A 27 -14.52 -2.88 -12.92
N GLY A 28 -15.03 -1.63 -12.87
CA GLY A 28 -14.17 -0.47 -12.71
C GLY A 28 -13.11 -0.88 -11.68
N GLU A 29 -11.83 -0.76 -12.02
CA GLU A 29 -10.76 -1.12 -11.06
C GLU A 29 -11.07 -0.36 -9.78
N ILE A 30 -11.54 -1.10 -8.77
CA ILE A 30 -11.74 -0.54 -7.44
C ILE A 30 -10.35 -0.14 -6.98
N MET A 31 -10.09 1.16 -6.99
CA MET A 31 -8.83 1.70 -6.53
C MET A 31 -8.81 1.62 -5.01
N LYS A 32 -7.91 0.81 -4.48
CA LYS A 32 -7.70 0.75 -3.03
C LYS A 32 -6.77 1.88 -2.61
N LYS A 33 -7.20 2.69 -1.66
CA LYS A 33 -6.46 3.83 -1.16
C LYS A 33 -6.23 3.74 0.34
N ALA A 34 -5.18 4.40 0.83
CA ALA A 34 -4.96 4.66 2.24
C ALA A 34 -4.77 6.16 2.48
N ILE A 35 -5.32 6.67 3.58
CA ILE A 35 -5.11 8.05 4.01
C ILE A 35 -4.39 8.02 5.36
N ILE A 36 -3.18 8.55 5.41
CA ILE A 36 -2.44 8.80 6.65
C ILE A 36 -2.74 10.21 7.10
N LYS A 37 -3.39 10.36 8.25
CA LYS A 37 -3.68 11.66 8.86
C LYS A 37 -2.59 12.07 9.83
N THR A 38 -2.10 13.29 9.69
CA THR A 38 -1.08 13.90 10.56
C THR A 38 -1.46 15.34 10.91
N GLU A 39 -0.82 15.92 11.91
CA GLU A 39 -0.98 17.33 12.25
C GLU A 39 -0.50 18.27 11.13
N LYS A 40 0.31 17.78 10.20
CA LYS A 40 0.86 18.54 9.07
C LYS A 40 0.02 18.43 7.79
N GLY A 41 -1.04 17.61 7.83
CA GLY A 41 -1.96 17.34 6.74
C GLY A 41 -2.10 15.85 6.46
N ASP A 42 -2.87 15.55 5.43
CA ASP A 42 -3.14 14.18 5.00
C ASP A 42 -2.20 13.76 3.86
N ILE A 43 -1.83 12.48 3.87
CA ILE A 43 -1.08 11.82 2.79
C ILE A 43 -1.99 10.75 2.22
N THR A 44 -2.40 10.88 0.96
CA THR A 44 -3.22 9.89 0.26
C THR A 44 -2.36 9.00 -0.62
N LEU A 45 -2.54 7.71 -0.45
CA LEU A 45 -1.78 6.65 -1.11
C LEU A 45 -2.73 5.80 -1.96
N GLU A 46 -2.35 5.50 -3.19
CA GLU A 46 -2.87 4.37 -3.94
C GLU A 46 -2.13 3.11 -3.49
N LEU A 47 -2.84 2.00 -3.31
CA LEU A 47 -2.27 0.70 -2.95
C LEU A 47 -2.31 -0.25 -4.15
N PHE A 48 -1.36 -1.18 -4.22
CA PHE A 48 -1.17 -2.12 -5.34
C PHE A 48 -1.49 -3.56 -4.95
N PRO A 49 -2.79 -3.91 -4.74
CA PRO A 49 -3.17 -5.25 -4.27
C PRO A 49 -2.95 -6.36 -5.31
N ASN A 50 -2.79 -6.03 -6.58
CA ASN A 50 -2.52 -7.01 -7.63
C ASN A 50 -1.05 -7.43 -7.64
N GLU A 51 -0.12 -6.50 -7.37
CA GLU A 51 1.33 -6.70 -7.45
C GLU A 51 1.94 -7.08 -6.08
N ALA A 52 1.30 -6.67 -4.99
CA ALA A 52 1.74 -6.97 -3.63
C ALA A 52 0.55 -7.36 -2.73
N PRO A 53 -0.20 -8.42 -3.07
CA PRO A 53 -1.44 -8.77 -2.38
C PRO A 53 -1.27 -9.07 -0.89
N GLY A 54 -0.22 -9.78 -0.51
CA GLY A 54 0.05 -10.12 0.89
C GLY A 54 0.46 -8.90 1.72
N THR A 55 1.28 -8.02 1.15
CA THR A 55 1.74 -6.79 1.80
C THR A 55 0.58 -5.81 1.97
N VAL A 56 -0.25 -5.60 0.94
CA VAL A 56 -1.44 -4.73 1.01
C VAL A 56 -2.45 -5.28 2.00
N ALA A 57 -2.77 -6.58 1.96
CA ALA A 57 -3.71 -7.20 2.91
C ALA A 57 -3.23 -7.08 4.36
N ASN A 58 -1.92 -7.23 4.60
CA ASN A 58 -1.34 -7.03 5.93
C ASN A 58 -1.44 -5.57 6.40
N PHE A 59 -1.08 -4.62 5.56
CA PHE A 59 -1.16 -3.19 5.85
C PHE A 59 -2.61 -2.76 6.16
N GLU A 60 -3.56 -3.19 5.32
CA GLU A 60 -5.00 -2.95 5.52
C GLU A 60 -5.50 -3.56 6.83
N LYS A 61 -5.16 -4.81 7.12
CA LYS A 61 -5.52 -5.48 8.37
C LYS A 61 -5.04 -4.71 9.60
N LEU A 62 -3.81 -4.23 9.57
CA LEU A 62 -3.22 -3.46 10.67
C LEU A 62 -3.87 -2.08 10.80
N ALA A 63 -4.09 -1.37 9.68
CA ALA A 63 -4.77 -0.08 9.66
C ALA A 63 -6.20 -0.19 10.22
N ASN A 64 -6.98 -1.18 9.75
CA ASN A 64 -8.36 -1.40 10.20
C ASN A 64 -8.48 -1.79 11.67
N LYS A 65 -7.40 -2.31 12.29
CA LYS A 65 -7.32 -2.57 13.73
C LYS A 65 -6.87 -1.36 14.56
N GLY A 66 -6.57 -0.23 13.93
CA GLY A 66 -6.00 0.93 14.61
C GLY A 66 -4.56 0.72 15.08
N PHE A 67 -3.85 -0.28 14.53
CA PHE A 67 -2.48 -0.59 14.95
C PHE A 67 -1.51 0.59 14.77
N TYR A 68 -1.73 1.41 13.73
CA TYR A 68 -0.89 2.56 13.42
C TYR A 68 -1.27 3.83 14.16
N ASP A 69 -2.44 3.87 14.82
CA ASP A 69 -2.95 5.07 15.46
C ASP A 69 -2.02 5.54 16.60
N GLY A 70 -1.55 6.77 16.49
CA GLY A 70 -0.63 7.36 17.45
C GLY A 70 0.85 6.93 17.31
N LEU A 71 1.18 6.06 16.35
CA LEU A 71 2.58 5.72 16.05
C LEU A 71 3.29 6.88 15.36
N THR A 72 4.61 6.92 15.47
CA THR A 72 5.43 8.00 14.93
C THR A 72 6.16 7.62 13.65
N PHE A 73 6.52 8.62 12.86
CA PHE A 73 7.61 8.51 11.90
C PHE A 73 8.94 8.55 12.67
N HIS A 74 9.38 7.40 13.15
CA HIS A 74 10.53 7.28 14.05
C HIS A 74 11.88 7.46 13.36
N ARG A 75 11.92 7.42 12.02
CA ARG A 75 13.13 7.64 11.22
C ARG A 75 12.79 8.48 10.00
N VAL A 76 13.35 9.68 9.95
CA VAL A 76 13.18 10.61 8.83
C VAL A 76 14.56 11.06 8.36
N ILE A 77 14.88 10.76 7.10
CA ILE A 77 16.14 11.16 6.46
C ILE A 77 15.78 12.00 5.23
N PRO A 78 16.11 13.31 5.22
CA PRO A 78 15.89 14.17 4.06
C PRO A 78 16.47 13.58 2.77
N ASP A 79 15.79 13.81 1.66
CA ASP A 79 16.13 13.28 0.33
C ASP A 79 16.18 11.76 0.21
N PHE A 80 15.79 11.05 1.28
CA PHE A 80 15.74 9.60 1.31
C PHE A 80 14.32 9.10 1.63
N VAL A 81 13.97 8.96 2.92
CA VAL A 81 12.68 8.38 3.34
C VAL A 81 12.11 9.03 4.59
N ILE A 82 10.78 8.89 4.74
CA ILE A 82 10.09 8.92 6.04
C ILE A 82 9.66 7.49 6.38
N GLN A 83 10.01 6.99 7.54
CA GLN A 83 9.72 5.61 7.98
C GLN A 83 8.96 5.61 9.28
N GLY A 84 7.90 4.82 9.35
CA GLY A 84 7.03 4.66 10.51
C GLY A 84 6.47 3.25 10.66
N GLY A 85 5.46 3.11 11.53
CA GLY A 85 4.77 1.83 11.75
C GLY A 85 5.46 0.90 12.75
N CYS A 86 6.45 1.39 13.50
CA CYS A 86 7.08 0.67 14.59
C CYS A 86 6.33 0.91 15.91
N PRO A 87 5.73 -0.12 16.55
CA PRO A 87 5.00 0.07 17.80
C PRO A 87 5.90 0.55 18.95
N ASN A 88 7.19 0.26 18.92
CA ASN A 88 8.16 0.72 19.92
C ASN A 88 8.74 2.10 19.59
N GLY A 89 8.47 2.67 18.41
CA GLY A 89 8.98 3.98 18.00
C GLY A 89 10.49 4.08 17.83
N ASN A 90 11.20 2.96 17.71
CA ASN A 90 12.68 2.91 17.66
C ASN A 90 13.24 1.96 16.56
N GLY A 91 12.35 1.41 15.73
CA GLY A 91 12.72 0.49 14.64
C GLY A 91 12.79 -0.98 15.03
N THR A 92 12.66 -1.34 16.31
CA THR A 92 12.81 -2.74 16.78
C THR A 92 11.50 -3.52 16.86
N GLY A 93 10.35 -2.84 16.81
CA GLY A 93 9.04 -3.45 16.99
C GLY A 93 8.33 -3.81 15.68
N GLY A 94 7.34 -4.69 15.81
CA GLY A 94 6.48 -5.13 14.71
C GLY A 94 5.17 -5.73 15.23
N PRO A 95 4.37 -6.36 14.36
CA PRO A 95 3.05 -6.86 14.69
C PRO A 95 3.05 -8.23 15.40
N GLY A 96 4.23 -8.78 15.72
CA GLY A 96 4.38 -10.11 16.32
C GLY A 96 4.47 -11.26 15.30
N TYR A 97 4.59 -10.94 14.01
CA TYR A 97 4.79 -11.89 12.90
C TYR A 97 5.52 -11.20 11.76
N THR A 98 5.95 -11.96 10.76
CA THR A 98 6.58 -11.45 9.54
C THR A 98 5.77 -11.81 8.31
N ILE A 99 5.99 -11.05 7.23
CA ILE A 99 5.42 -11.28 5.91
C ILE A 99 6.52 -11.51 4.87
N LYS A 100 6.17 -12.22 3.80
CA LYS A 100 7.08 -12.45 2.67
C LYS A 100 7.26 -11.18 1.84
N CYS A 101 8.44 -11.02 1.26
CA CYS A 101 8.68 -10.01 0.24
C CYS A 101 7.95 -10.37 -1.06
N GLU A 102 7.36 -9.37 -1.71
CA GLU A 102 6.68 -9.48 -3.00
C GLU A 102 7.39 -8.60 -4.02
N THR A 103 8.66 -8.90 -4.24
CA THR A 103 9.55 -8.15 -5.15
C THR A 103 9.68 -8.83 -6.52
N GLU A 104 9.52 -10.16 -6.58
CA GLU A 104 9.60 -10.91 -7.82
C GLU A 104 8.36 -10.64 -8.67
N GLY A 105 8.57 -10.21 -9.92
CA GLY A 105 7.49 -9.85 -10.83
C GLY A 105 6.77 -8.52 -10.52
N ASN A 106 7.13 -7.84 -9.43
CA ASN A 106 6.59 -6.53 -9.09
C ASN A 106 7.22 -5.45 -9.98
N PRO A 107 6.43 -4.76 -10.84
CA PRO A 107 6.96 -3.78 -11.79
C PRO A 107 7.30 -2.43 -11.13
N HIS A 108 6.78 -2.18 -9.92
CA HIS A 108 6.90 -0.90 -9.24
C HIS A 108 8.32 -0.65 -8.73
N LYS A 109 8.76 0.60 -8.85
CA LYS A 109 10.10 1.06 -8.47
C LYS A 109 10.01 2.09 -7.35
N HIS A 110 11.11 2.26 -6.63
CA HIS A 110 11.25 3.29 -5.61
C HIS A 110 11.48 4.67 -6.24
N GLY A 111 10.47 5.16 -6.98
CA GLY A 111 10.40 6.56 -7.42
C GLY A 111 10.05 7.48 -6.25
N THR A 112 9.90 8.78 -6.51
CA THR A 112 9.41 9.75 -5.51
C THR A 112 8.02 9.38 -5.03
N GLY A 113 7.79 9.32 -3.71
CA GLY A 113 6.49 9.00 -3.11
C GLY A 113 6.12 7.51 -3.14
N ALA A 114 7.06 6.61 -3.44
CA ALA A 114 6.81 5.18 -3.36
C ALA A 114 6.59 4.75 -1.90
N LEU A 115 5.51 4.00 -1.65
CA LEU A 115 5.23 3.34 -0.38
C LEU A 115 5.81 1.92 -0.41
N SER A 116 6.70 1.61 0.51
CA SER A 116 7.44 0.35 0.52
C SER A 116 7.56 -0.24 1.93
N MET A 117 7.66 -1.58 2.00
CA MET A 117 7.77 -2.31 3.26
C MET A 117 9.20 -2.34 3.77
N ALA A 118 9.41 -1.83 4.97
CA ALA A 118 10.69 -1.94 5.66
C ALA A 118 10.91 -3.36 6.20
N HIS A 119 12.16 -3.83 6.18
CA HIS A 119 12.56 -5.12 6.75
C HIS A 119 14.05 -5.14 7.12
N ALA A 120 14.43 -6.10 7.95
CA ALA A 120 15.81 -6.35 8.38
C ALA A 120 16.45 -7.55 7.65
N GLY A 121 16.02 -7.80 6.41
CA GLY A 121 16.41 -8.92 5.56
C GLY A 121 15.19 -9.50 4.85
N LYS A 122 15.41 -10.38 3.87
CA LYS A 122 14.35 -11.00 3.09
C LYS A 122 13.32 -11.68 4.00
N ASP A 123 12.03 -11.45 3.74
CA ASP A 123 10.88 -12.08 4.42
C ASP A 123 10.79 -11.75 5.93
N THR A 124 11.35 -10.62 6.37
CA THR A 124 11.27 -10.14 7.76
C THR A 124 10.43 -8.88 7.93
N GLY A 125 9.73 -8.42 6.90
CA GLY A 125 8.77 -7.33 6.99
C GLY A 125 7.63 -7.62 7.95
N GLY A 126 7.02 -6.59 8.50
CA GLY A 126 5.90 -6.70 9.44
C GLY A 126 4.95 -5.52 9.35
N SER A 127 5.14 -4.52 10.20
CA SER A 127 4.30 -3.32 10.22
C SER A 127 5.01 -2.05 9.75
N GLN A 128 6.35 -2.02 9.76
CA GLN A 128 7.09 -0.84 9.40
C GLN A 128 7.10 -0.61 7.88
N PHE A 129 6.87 0.61 7.48
CA PHE A 129 6.87 1.06 6.10
C PHE A 129 7.62 2.37 5.95
N PHE A 130 7.98 2.71 4.73
CA PHE A 130 8.56 4.01 4.41
C PHE A 130 7.97 4.59 3.13
N ILE A 131 8.03 5.92 3.03
CA ILE A 131 7.69 6.66 1.82
C ILE A 131 8.95 7.39 1.37
N THR A 132 9.30 7.26 0.09
CA THR A 132 10.50 7.88 -0.48
C THR A 132 10.33 9.36 -0.75
N HIS A 133 11.31 10.17 -0.40
CA HIS A 133 11.38 11.60 -0.77
C HIS A 133 11.78 11.80 -2.24
N SER A 134 12.69 10.97 -2.73
CA SER A 134 13.25 11.01 -4.07
C SER A 134 13.53 9.60 -4.56
N PRO A 135 13.83 9.38 -5.85
CA PRO A 135 14.10 8.05 -6.37
C PRO A 135 15.25 7.33 -5.63
N GLN A 136 15.01 6.08 -5.25
CA GLN A 136 15.95 5.23 -4.50
C GLN A 136 16.16 3.89 -5.22
N PRO A 137 16.80 3.87 -6.41
CA PRO A 137 16.86 2.67 -7.25
C PRO A 137 17.62 1.50 -6.60
N HIS A 138 18.49 1.76 -5.61
CA HIS A 138 19.20 0.72 -4.86
C HIS A 138 18.28 -0.13 -3.98
N LEU A 139 17.04 0.29 -3.72
CA LEU A 139 16.02 -0.46 -2.98
C LEU A 139 15.17 -1.35 -3.87
N ASP A 140 15.23 -1.17 -5.20
CA ASP A 140 14.45 -1.94 -6.16
C ASP A 140 14.81 -3.42 -6.10
N GLY A 141 13.79 -4.28 -6.07
CA GLY A 141 13.97 -5.73 -5.94
C GLY A 141 14.38 -6.21 -4.54
N VAL A 142 14.64 -5.30 -3.60
CA VAL A 142 14.98 -5.61 -2.20
C VAL A 142 13.79 -5.41 -1.28
N HIS A 143 13.12 -4.26 -1.38
CA HIS A 143 11.92 -3.94 -0.61
C HIS A 143 10.67 -3.98 -1.50
N THR A 144 9.54 -4.43 -0.93
CA THR A 144 8.27 -4.51 -1.64
C THR A 144 7.63 -3.13 -1.76
N VAL A 145 7.59 -2.57 -2.96
CA VAL A 145 6.75 -1.40 -3.26
C VAL A 145 5.30 -1.88 -3.34
N PHE A 146 4.42 -1.33 -2.50
CA PHE A 146 3.02 -1.74 -2.44
C PHE A 146 2.02 -0.59 -2.54
N GLY A 147 2.51 0.62 -2.83
CA GLY A 147 1.68 1.80 -3.07
C GLY A 147 2.48 3.00 -3.54
N GLN A 148 1.75 4.09 -3.79
CA GLN A 148 2.28 5.35 -4.30
C GLN A 148 1.51 6.52 -3.69
N VAL A 149 2.21 7.58 -3.29
CA VAL A 149 1.57 8.85 -2.91
C VAL A 149 0.92 9.46 -4.14
N ILE A 150 -0.39 9.71 -4.06
CA ILE A 150 -1.17 10.38 -5.12
C ILE A 150 -1.55 11.81 -4.73
N GLU A 151 -1.62 12.11 -3.41
CA GLU A 151 -1.84 13.45 -2.87
C GLU A 151 -1.06 13.62 -1.57
N GLY A 152 -0.59 14.84 -1.27
CA GLY A 152 0.09 15.16 -0.02
C GLY A 152 1.61 14.95 -0.04
N MET A 153 2.28 14.94 -1.21
CA MET A 153 3.74 14.91 -1.27
C MET A 153 4.39 16.11 -0.55
N ASP A 154 3.74 17.28 -0.56
CA ASP A 154 4.19 18.44 0.22
C ASP A 154 4.11 18.16 1.74
N VAL A 155 3.15 17.37 2.19
CA VAL A 155 3.05 16.91 3.59
C VAL A 155 4.19 15.95 3.90
N VAL A 156 4.48 14.98 3.01
CA VAL A 156 5.63 14.06 3.15
C VAL A 156 6.93 14.83 3.40
N TYR A 157 7.18 15.90 2.63
CA TYR A 157 8.37 16.74 2.82
C TYR A 157 8.37 17.56 4.12
N LYS A 158 7.19 17.82 4.71
CA LYS A 158 7.05 18.53 5.99
C LYS A 158 7.21 17.62 7.20
N ILE A 159 7.04 16.31 7.06
CA ILE A 159 7.19 15.34 8.14
C ILE A 159 8.60 15.43 8.74
N ARG A 160 8.67 15.35 10.06
CA ARG A 160 9.91 15.32 10.84
C ARG A 160 9.93 14.10 11.74
N GLN A 161 11.12 13.71 12.15
CA GLN A 161 11.28 12.58 13.06
C GLN A 161 10.51 12.84 14.37
N GLY A 162 9.69 11.86 14.74
CA GLY A 162 8.80 11.95 15.90
C GLY A 162 7.40 12.48 15.61
N ASP A 163 7.11 12.96 14.39
CA ASP A 163 5.75 13.34 14.02
C ASP A 163 4.82 12.12 14.07
N VAL A 164 3.59 12.35 14.50
CA VAL A 164 2.60 11.31 14.80
C VAL A 164 1.70 11.07 13.59
N MET A 165 1.44 9.79 13.31
CA MET A 165 0.32 9.35 12.48
C MET A 165 -0.92 9.27 13.38
N ASN A 166 -1.90 10.17 13.19
CA ASN A 166 -3.12 10.16 13.99
C ASN A 166 -3.95 8.90 13.68
N THR A 167 -4.14 8.62 12.40
CA THR A 167 -4.82 7.41 11.91
C THR A 167 -4.32 7.02 10.52
N ILE A 168 -4.51 5.75 10.16
CA ILE A 168 -4.47 5.28 8.77
C ILE A 168 -5.83 4.68 8.42
N THR A 169 -6.51 5.23 7.42
CA THR A 169 -7.82 4.76 6.96
C THR A 169 -7.70 4.15 5.57
N ILE A 170 -8.32 2.99 5.35
CA ILE A 170 -8.38 2.32 4.04
C ILE A 170 -9.72 2.64 3.38
N ILE A 171 -9.68 2.94 2.08
CA ILE A 171 -10.85 3.28 1.25
C ILE A 171 -10.79 2.47 -0.04
N ASP A 172 -11.91 1.88 -0.44
CA ASP A 172 -12.14 1.25 -1.73
C ASP A 172 -13.04 2.17 -2.58
N GLU A 173 -12.53 2.68 -3.71
CA GLU A 173 -13.26 3.57 -4.64
C GLU A 173 -13.34 3.02 -6.06
#